data_4e99aa823c265b5d7589a52d5d4ed946
#
_entry.id   4e99aa823c265b5d7589a52d5d4ed946
#
_cell.length_a   1.000
_cell.length_b   1.000
_cell.length_c   1.000
_cell.angle_alpha   90.00
_cell.angle_beta   90.00
_cell.angle_gamma   90.00
#
_symmetry.space_group_name_H-M   'P 1'
#
loop_
_entity.id
_entity.type
_entity.pdbx_description
1 polymer ?
#
loop_
_entity_poly.entity_id
_entity_poly.type
_entity_poly.pdbx_seq_one_letter_code
_entity_poly.pdbx_strand_id
1 'polypeptide(L)'
;MRRILILLSALVLVSAAAPAWAQTGFDRRGGDYTSFQIRNGDPAECAGRCERDARCRAWSFSYPRTASTLATCWLKNQVPSRAEDKCCVSGVRGAGVIEPRKGPSEFSIDRFGGDYRSFELTADPEGALCKTACEGESRCRAWTYTRPGYFGPNARCYLKDRIKPPRTKPCCISGVVR
;
A
#
# COMPACT_ATOMS: atom_id res chain seq x y z
N MET A 1 -4.15 68.92 -0.01
CA MET A 1 -4.84 67.76 0.54
C MET A 1 -4.53 66.55 -0.34
N ARG A 2 -3.59 65.72 0.04
CA ARG A 2 -3.17 64.49 -0.69
C ARG A 2 -3.96 63.30 -0.15
N ARG A 3 -4.82 62.69 -0.97
CA ARG A 3 -5.55 61.46 -0.62
C ARG A 3 -4.66 60.28 -0.87
N ILE A 4 -4.27 59.56 0.20
CA ILE A 4 -3.52 58.31 0.12
C ILE A 4 -4.55 57.21 -0.08
N LEU A 5 -4.55 56.55 -1.27
CA LEU A 5 -5.29 55.30 -1.50
C LEU A 5 -4.48 54.13 -0.93
N ILE A 6 -5.00 53.52 0.10
CA ILE A 6 -4.46 52.25 0.65
C ILE A 6 -5.10 51.12 -0.17
N LEU A 7 -4.33 50.49 -1.04
CA LEU A 7 -4.71 49.26 -1.73
C LEU A 7 -4.54 48.09 -0.75
N LEU A 8 -5.64 47.55 -0.24
CA LEU A 8 -5.68 46.28 0.52
C LEU A 8 -5.55 45.13 -0.48
N SER A 9 -4.36 44.55 -0.59
CA SER A 9 -4.14 43.30 -1.32
C SER A 9 -4.67 42.14 -0.48
N ALA A 10 -5.83 41.62 -0.86
CA ALA A 10 -6.37 40.36 -0.28
C ALA A 10 -5.49 39.18 -0.72
N LEU A 11 -4.72 38.64 0.20
CA LEU A 11 -3.95 37.42 -0.01
C LEU A 11 -4.94 36.23 -0.01
N VAL A 12 -5.29 35.72 -1.18
CA VAL A 12 -6.08 34.50 -1.33
C VAL A 12 -5.16 33.32 -0.98
N LEU A 13 -5.29 32.76 0.23
CA LEU A 13 -4.69 31.52 0.62
C LEU A 13 -5.37 30.39 -0.17
N VAL A 14 -4.78 29.97 -1.28
CA VAL A 14 -5.14 28.74 -1.98
C VAL A 14 -4.66 27.57 -1.11
N SER A 15 -5.56 27.01 -0.30
CA SER A 15 -5.31 25.74 0.37
C SER A 15 -5.20 24.65 -0.68
N ALA A 16 -3.96 24.26 -1.04
CA ALA A 16 -3.72 23.09 -1.84
C ALA A 16 -4.18 21.87 -1.04
N ALA A 17 -5.36 21.34 -1.37
CA ALA A 17 -5.80 20.04 -0.86
C ALA A 17 -4.77 19.01 -1.31
N ALA A 18 -4.06 18.42 -0.35
CA ALA A 18 -3.15 17.31 -0.64
C ALA A 18 -3.95 16.21 -1.33
N PRO A 19 -3.46 15.62 -2.44
CA PRO A 19 -4.15 14.55 -3.11
C PRO A 19 -4.43 13.41 -2.13
N ALA A 20 -5.67 12.97 -2.06
CA ALA A 20 -6.13 11.91 -1.18
C ALA A 20 -5.74 10.54 -1.78
N TRP A 21 -4.50 10.18 -1.68
CA TRP A 21 -3.92 8.94 -2.21
C TRP A 21 -4.43 7.72 -1.43
N ALA A 22 -4.47 6.55 -2.06
CA ALA A 22 -4.64 5.29 -1.35
C ALA A 22 -3.49 5.11 -0.36
N GLN A 23 -3.81 4.64 0.84
CA GLN A 23 -2.88 4.61 1.96
C GLN A 23 -2.66 3.19 2.44
N THR A 24 -1.45 2.69 2.25
CA THR A 24 -0.98 1.41 2.81
C THR A 24 -0.79 1.56 4.32
N GLY A 25 -1.21 0.53 5.07
CA GLY A 25 -1.13 0.54 6.54
C GLY A 25 -2.26 1.32 7.22
N PHE A 26 -3.34 1.60 6.49
CA PHE A 26 -4.52 2.28 7.02
C PHE A 26 -5.80 1.55 6.62
N ASP A 27 -6.74 1.48 7.56
CA ASP A 27 -8.12 1.08 7.34
C ASP A 27 -9.07 2.27 7.50
N ARG A 28 -10.28 2.16 6.92
CA ARG A 28 -11.41 3.07 7.10
C ARG A 28 -12.60 2.25 7.58
N ARG A 29 -12.71 2.06 8.89
CA ARG A 29 -13.76 1.20 9.47
C ARG A 29 -15.15 1.83 9.37
N GLY A 30 -16.13 1.02 8.98
CA GLY A 30 -17.54 1.41 8.88
C GLY A 30 -17.95 1.96 7.52
N GLY A 31 -19.26 2.21 7.36
CA GLY A 31 -19.87 2.67 6.13
C GLY A 31 -19.91 1.62 5.01
N ASP A 32 -19.67 0.35 5.33
CA ASP A 32 -19.66 -0.75 4.35
C ASP A 32 -21.08 -1.06 3.88
N TYR A 33 -21.27 -1.08 2.55
CA TYR A 33 -22.54 -1.53 1.96
C TYR A 33 -22.37 -2.82 1.18
N THR A 34 -21.13 -3.23 0.87
CA THR A 34 -20.83 -4.51 0.24
C THR A 34 -19.36 -4.90 0.47
N SER A 35 -19.09 -6.19 0.41
CA SER A 35 -17.75 -6.74 0.44
C SER A 35 -17.63 -7.92 -0.52
N PHE A 36 -16.42 -8.18 -1.00
CA PHE A 36 -16.12 -9.32 -1.87
C PHE A 36 -14.64 -9.73 -1.76
N GLN A 37 -14.38 -10.97 -2.15
CA GLN A 37 -13.03 -11.51 -2.14
C GLN A 37 -12.28 -11.19 -3.44
N ILE A 38 -10.98 -10.91 -3.31
CA ILE A 38 -10.07 -10.64 -4.42
C ILE A 38 -9.00 -11.74 -4.46
N ARG A 39 -8.95 -12.49 -5.56
CA ARG A 39 -8.04 -13.64 -5.70
C ARG A 39 -6.58 -13.25 -5.92
N ASN A 40 -6.34 -12.20 -6.68
CA ASN A 40 -4.98 -11.73 -7.00
C ASN A 40 -4.33 -10.91 -5.88
N GLY A 41 -5.09 -10.55 -4.83
CA GLY A 41 -4.60 -9.78 -3.71
C GLY A 41 -4.14 -8.36 -4.07
N ASP A 42 -4.65 -7.78 -5.15
CA ASP A 42 -4.28 -6.46 -5.64
C ASP A 42 -5.31 -5.41 -5.17
N PRO A 43 -4.92 -4.45 -4.30
CA PRO A 43 -5.81 -3.36 -3.88
C PRO A 43 -6.32 -2.50 -5.04
N ALA A 44 -5.61 -2.46 -6.17
CA ALA A 44 -6.06 -1.75 -7.37
C ALA A 44 -7.40 -2.28 -7.90
N GLU A 45 -7.69 -3.58 -7.72
CA GLU A 45 -8.98 -4.14 -8.07
C GLU A 45 -10.11 -3.59 -7.19
N CYS A 46 -9.86 -3.46 -5.89
CA CYS A 46 -10.79 -2.85 -4.94
C CYS A 46 -11.10 -1.39 -5.30
N ALA A 47 -10.06 -0.60 -5.53
CA ALA A 47 -10.22 0.79 -5.98
C ALA A 47 -10.99 0.88 -7.29
N GLY A 48 -10.63 0.08 -8.29
CA GLY A 48 -11.30 0.07 -9.59
C GLY A 48 -12.79 -0.32 -9.50
N ARG A 49 -13.17 -1.17 -8.55
CA ARG A 49 -14.58 -1.47 -8.27
C ARG A 49 -15.29 -0.25 -7.67
N CYS A 50 -14.63 0.45 -6.73
CA CYS A 50 -15.18 1.66 -6.13
C CYS A 50 -15.39 2.77 -7.18
N GLU A 51 -14.43 2.94 -8.09
CA GLU A 51 -14.55 3.96 -9.15
C GLU A 51 -15.76 3.73 -10.07
N ARG A 52 -16.10 2.47 -10.34
CA ARG A 52 -17.23 2.10 -11.21
C ARG A 52 -18.60 2.05 -10.50
N ASP A 53 -18.64 2.09 -9.18
CA ASP A 53 -19.91 2.09 -8.42
C ASP A 53 -20.24 3.51 -7.94
N ALA A 54 -21.34 4.06 -8.44
CA ALA A 54 -21.78 5.42 -8.10
C ALA A 54 -22.10 5.61 -6.60
N ARG A 55 -22.41 4.52 -5.88
CA ARG A 55 -22.66 4.56 -4.42
C ARG A 55 -21.36 4.61 -3.62
N CYS A 56 -20.24 4.15 -4.21
CA CYS A 56 -18.97 4.09 -3.51
C CYS A 56 -18.39 5.48 -3.28
N ARG A 57 -17.98 5.75 -2.04
CA ARG A 57 -17.28 6.98 -1.64
C ARG A 57 -15.88 6.69 -1.16
N ALA A 58 -15.68 5.52 -0.54
CA ALA A 58 -14.40 5.04 -0.04
C ALA A 58 -14.35 3.52 -0.10
N TRP A 59 -13.16 2.96 0.08
CA TRP A 59 -12.95 1.53 0.08
C TRP A 59 -11.85 1.15 1.08
N SER A 60 -11.90 -0.09 1.56
CA SER A 60 -10.82 -0.73 2.30
C SER A 60 -10.54 -2.10 1.70
N PHE A 61 -9.28 -2.43 1.61
CA PHE A 61 -8.78 -3.72 1.17
C PHE A 61 -7.94 -4.32 2.30
N SER A 62 -8.20 -5.56 2.68
CA SER A 62 -7.33 -6.29 3.61
C SER A 62 -6.58 -7.39 2.90
N TYR A 63 -5.30 -7.46 3.17
CA TYR A 63 -4.50 -8.61 2.76
C TYR A 63 -4.96 -9.87 3.50
N PRO A 64 -4.81 -11.05 2.88
CA PRO A 64 -5.08 -12.31 3.56
C PRO A 64 -4.27 -12.42 4.86
N ARG A 65 -4.88 -12.97 5.88
CA ARG A 65 -4.17 -13.23 7.16
C ARG A 65 -3.37 -14.53 7.14
N THR A 66 -3.70 -15.44 6.23
CA THR A 66 -3.02 -16.73 6.04
C THR A 66 -2.94 -17.06 4.56
N ALA A 67 -2.09 -18.00 4.19
CA ALA A 67 -1.94 -18.45 2.81
C ALA A 67 -3.22 -19.11 2.22
N SER A 68 -4.12 -19.58 3.09
CA SER A 68 -5.37 -20.24 2.71
C SER A 68 -6.57 -19.29 2.58
N THR A 69 -6.44 -18.05 2.99
CA THR A 69 -7.50 -17.03 2.89
C THR A 69 -7.32 -16.15 1.67
N LEU A 70 -8.39 -15.49 1.23
CA LEU A 70 -8.35 -14.51 0.16
C LEU A 70 -8.34 -13.09 0.74
N ALA A 71 -7.80 -12.17 -0.05
CA ALA A 71 -7.95 -10.74 0.22
C ALA A 71 -9.43 -10.35 0.15
N THR A 72 -9.82 -9.37 0.95
CA THR A 72 -11.20 -8.87 0.97
C THR A 72 -11.24 -7.37 0.70
N CYS A 73 -12.15 -6.97 -0.15
CA CYS A 73 -12.48 -5.58 -0.44
C CYS A 73 -13.81 -5.21 0.22
N TRP A 74 -13.87 -4.06 0.86
CA TRP A 74 -15.09 -3.44 1.37
C TRP A 74 -15.32 -2.11 0.65
N LEU A 75 -16.49 -1.95 0.03
CA LEU A 75 -16.92 -0.69 -0.55
C LEU A 75 -17.84 0.04 0.42
N LYS A 76 -17.65 1.34 0.55
CA LYS A 76 -18.27 2.20 1.55
C LYS A 76 -19.03 3.34 0.89
N ASN A 77 -20.24 3.63 1.41
CA ASN A 77 -21.06 4.76 0.94
C ASN A 77 -20.78 6.07 1.70
N GLN A 78 -19.84 6.02 2.64
CA GLN A 78 -19.33 7.16 3.39
C GLN A 78 -17.80 7.18 3.30
N VAL A 79 -17.18 8.25 3.77
CA VAL A 79 -15.73 8.37 3.91
C VAL A 79 -15.37 8.37 5.40
N PRO A 80 -15.27 7.20 6.06
CA PRO A 80 -14.87 7.14 7.45
C PRO A 80 -13.45 7.67 7.66
N SER A 81 -13.16 8.11 8.87
CA SER A 81 -11.80 8.47 9.28
C SER A 81 -10.87 7.27 9.11
N ARG A 82 -9.65 7.53 8.69
CA ARG A 82 -8.60 6.50 8.59
C ARG A 82 -8.05 6.18 9.98
N ALA A 83 -7.76 4.92 10.22
CA ALA A 83 -7.04 4.43 11.39
C ALA A 83 -5.85 3.57 10.94
N GLU A 84 -4.74 3.63 11.64
CA GLU A 84 -3.60 2.77 11.36
C GLU A 84 -3.99 1.31 11.55
N ASP A 85 -3.77 0.51 10.51
CA ASP A 85 -3.96 -0.94 10.54
C ASP A 85 -3.09 -1.59 9.47
N LYS A 86 -2.09 -2.35 9.91
CA LYS A 86 -1.09 -3.01 9.04
C LYS A 86 -1.69 -4.07 8.10
N CYS A 87 -2.94 -4.47 8.33
CA CYS A 87 -3.63 -5.42 7.45
C CYS A 87 -3.94 -4.85 6.08
N CYS A 88 -3.98 -3.50 5.97
CA CYS A 88 -4.94 -2.93 5.06
C CYS A 88 -4.35 -1.84 4.16
N VAL A 89 -5.02 -1.63 3.06
CA VAL A 89 -4.89 -0.46 2.19
C VAL A 89 -6.28 0.15 2.07
N SER A 90 -6.39 1.45 2.19
CA SER A 90 -7.68 2.12 2.02
C SER A 90 -7.56 3.38 1.18
N GLY A 91 -8.67 3.78 0.57
CA GLY A 91 -8.71 4.97 -0.26
C GLY A 91 -10.09 5.58 -0.36
N VAL A 92 -10.12 6.72 -1.01
CA VAL A 92 -11.34 7.48 -1.33
C VAL A 92 -11.55 7.41 -2.83
N ARG A 93 -12.79 7.35 -3.30
CA ARG A 93 -13.12 7.39 -4.73
C ARG A 93 -12.48 8.62 -5.39
N GLY A 94 -11.92 8.43 -6.59
CA GLY A 94 -11.20 9.47 -7.32
C GLY A 94 -9.73 9.66 -6.92
N ALA A 95 -9.29 9.03 -5.83
CA ALA A 95 -7.90 9.13 -5.38
C ALA A 95 -6.96 8.09 -6.04
N GLY A 96 -7.52 7.08 -6.69
CA GLY A 96 -6.77 5.97 -7.29
C GLY A 96 -6.10 5.07 -6.27
N VAL A 97 -5.44 4.02 -6.75
CA VAL A 97 -4.48 3.22 -5.98
C VAL A 97 -3.10 3.51 -6.51
N ILE A 98 -2.22 3.97 -5.64
CA ILE A 98 -0.82 4.10 -5.95
C ILE A 98 -0.07 3.01 -5.21
N GLU A 99 -0.11 1.83 -5.77
CA GLU A 99 0.89 0.81 -5.52
C GLU A 99 1.86 0.83 -6.70
N PRO A 100 3.10 1.29 -6.52
CA PRO A 100 4.09 1.20 -7.58
C PRO A 100 4.39 -0.26 -7.86
N ARG A 101 3.91 -0.78 -8.97
CA ARG A 101 4.27 -2.12 -9.46
C ARG A 101 5.71 -2.16 -9.99
N LYS A 102 6.27 -1.00 -10.27
CA LYS A 102 7.66 -0.79 -10.70
C LYS A 102 8.22 0.39 -9.92
N GLY A 103 9.20 0.13 -9.09
CA GLY A 103 9.83 1.15 -8.26
C GLY A 103 10.73 0.49 -7.22
N PRO A 104 11.18 1.26 -6.23
CA PRO A 104 12.03 0.72 -5.15
C PRO A 104 11.29 -0.31 -4.27
N SER A 105 9.94 -0.34 -4.31
CA SER A 105 9.10 -1.34 -3.65
C SER A 105 7.94 -1.74 -4.56
N GLU A 106 7.76 -3.06 -4.77
CA GLU A 106 6.74 -3.65 -5.63
C GLU A 106 5.75 -4.42 -4.75
N PHE A 107 4.58 -3.86 -4.54
CA PHE A 107 3.54 -4.44 -3.69
C PHE A 107 2.85 -5.63 -4.38
N SER A 108 2.44 -6.61 -3.56
CA SER A 108 1.83 -7.86 -4.04
C SER A 108 2.68 -8.61 -5.07
N ILE A 109 3.99 -8.45 -4.97
CA ILE A 109 4.98 -9.10 -5.83
C ILE A 109 5.95 -9.92 -4.99
N ASP A 110 6.19 -11.16 -5.43
CA ASP A 110 7.29 -12.01 -4.99
C ASP A 110 8.31 -12.19 -6.11
N ARG A 111 9.59 -12.11 -5.78
CA ARG A 111 10.72 -12.44 -6.65
C ARG A 111 11.36 -13.73 -6.16
N PHE A 112 10.61 -14.84 -6.32
CA PHE A 112 10.93 -16.14 -5.74
C PHE A 112 12.31 -16.68 -6.15
N GLY A 113 13.10 -17.06 -5.15
CA GLY A 113 14.44 -17.67 -5.32
C GLY A 113 15.59 -16.66 -5.37
N GLY A 114 16.81 -17.21 -5.41
CA GLY A 114 18.03 -16.40 -5.33
C GLY A 114 18.34 -15.91 -3.92
N ASP A 115 17.74 -16.52 -2.89
CA ASP A 115 17.91 -16.14 -1.50
C ASP A 115 19.27 -16.61 -0.98
N TYR A 116 20.04 -15.71 -0.39
CA TYR A 116 21.27 -16.05 0.33
C TYR A 116 21.14 -15.85 1.84
N ARG A 117 20.14 -15.11 2.27
CA ARG A 117 19.84 -14.84 3.69
C ARG A 117 18.36 -14.62 3.88
N SER A 118 17.81 -15.11 4.99
CA SER A 118 16.47 -14.78 5.44
C SER A 118 16.43 -14.63 6.96
N PHE A 119 15.56 -13.76 7.44
CA PHE A 119 15.39 -13.49 8.87
C PHE A 119 14.00 -12.95 9.17
N GLU A 120 13.56 -13.13 10.40
CA GLU A 120 12.33 -12.53 10.89
C GLU A 120 12.52 -11.07 11.26
N LEU A 121 11.47 -10.28 11.11
CA LEU A 121 11.48 -8.89 11.49
C LEU A 121 10.08 -8.42 11.95
N THR A 122 10.05 -7.24 12.56
CA THR A 122 8.79 -6.60 12.93
C THR A 122 7.94 -6.34 11.70
N ALA A 123 6.63 -6.58 11.80
CA ALA A 123 5.70 -6.31 10.72
C ALA A 123 5.74 -4.83 10.29
N ASP A 124 5.89 -4.64 9.00
CA ASP A 124 6.06 -3.34 8.35
C ASP A 124 5.16 -3.30 7.11
N PRO A 125 4.20 -2.38 7.02
CA PRO A 125 3.24 -2.33 5.92
C PRO A 125 3.89 -2.16 4.54
N GLU A 126 5.05 -1.51 4.49
CA GLU A 126 5.74 -1.15 3.25
C GLU A 126 6.99 -2.01 2.96
N GLY A 127 7.39 -2.87 3.89
CA GLY A 127 8.59 -3.68 3.75
C GLY A 127 9.90 -2.87 3.83
N ALA A 128 9.86 -1.67 4.40
CA ALA A 128 10.98 -0.74 4.45
C ALA A 128 12.19 -1.29 5.20
N LEU A 129 11.96 -2.03 6.29
CA LEU A 129 13.05 -2.67 7.05
C LEU A 129 13.80 -3.72 6.22
N CYS A 130 13.07 -4.50 5.40
CA CYS A 130 13.69 -5.49 4.51
C CYS A 130 14.47 -4.81 3.38
N LYS A 131 13.93 -3.75 2.81
CA LYS A 131 14.61 -2.90 1.83
C LYS A 131 15.92 -2.34 2.38
N THR A 132 15.86 -1.70 3.56
CA THR A 132 17.06 -1.12 4.22
C THR A 132 18.13 -2.17 4.50
N ALA A 133 17.71 -3.38 4.94
CA ALA A 133 18.66 -4.47 5.13
C ALA A 133 19.35 -4.88 3.82
N CYS A 134 18.63 -4.88 2.69
CA CYS A 134 19.22 -5.15 1.39
C CYS A 134 20.16 -4.04 0.91
N GLU A 135 19.79 -2.79 1.12
CA GLU A 135 20.61 -1.64 0.74
C GLU A 135 21.93 -1.57 1.55
N GLY A 136 21.93 -2.09 2.78
CA GLY A 136 23.11 -2.18 3.63
C GLY A 136 24.08 -3.31 3.26
N GLU A 137 23.74 -4.21 2.37
CA GLU A 137 24.57 -5.36 1.99
C GLU A 137 25.00 -5.30 0.53
N SER A 138 26.30 -5.19 0.25
CA SER A 138 26.86 -5.09 -1.11
C SER A 138 26.51 -6.29 -2.02
N ARG A 139 26.28 -7.47 -1.43
CA ARG A 139 25.86 -8.69 -2.12
C ARG A 139 24.39 -8.63 -2.54
N CYS A 140 23.53 -7.85 -1.85
CA CYS A 140 22.11 -7.83 -2.12
C CYS A 140 21.77 -7.14 -3.44
N ARG A 141 20.98 -7.81 -4.27
CA ARG A 141 20.50 -7.29 -5.57
C ARG A 141 19.00 -7.11 -5.60
N ALA A 142 18.28 -7.90 -4.79
CA ALA A 142 16.84 -7.82 -4.65
C ALA A 142 16.41 -8.33 -3.28
N TRP A 143 15.22 -7.99 -2.87
CA TRP A 143 14.66 -8.42 -1.60
C TRP A 143 13.19 -8.80 -1.77
N THR A 144 12.70 -9.64 -0.86
CA THR A 144 11.28 -9.93 -0.70
C THR A 144 10.94 -9.90 0.79
N TYR A 145 10.01 -9.05 1.14
CA TYR A 145 9.35 -9.05 2.44
C TYR A 145 8.07 -9.88 2.37
N THR A 146 7.89 -10.77 3.32
CA THR A 146 6.66 -11.56 3.46
C THR A 146 5.90 -11.12 4.70
N ARG A 147 4.62 -10.83 4.52
CA ARG A 147 3.73 -10.41 5.59
C ARG A 147 3.55 -11.51 6.62
N PRO A 148 3.26 -11.18 7.91
CA PRO A 148 2.92 -12.17 8.92
C PRO A 148 1.76 -13.08 8.48
N GLY A 149 1.74 -14.32 8.95
CA GLY A 149 0.67 -15.29 8.68
C GLY A 149 0.88 -16.17 7.45
N TYR A 150 1.88 -15.90 6.60
CA TYR A 150 2.16 -16.71 5.40
C TYR A 150 3.14 -17.86 5.64
N PHE A 151 4.26 -17.59 6.33
CA PHE A 151 5.29 -18.58 6.64
C PHE A 151 5.62 -18.60 8.13
N GLY A 152 4.63 -18.27 8.96
CA GLY A 152 4.75 -18.18 10.40
C GLY A 152 4.07 -16.92 10.94
N PRO A 153 4.06 -16.73 12.26
CA PRO A 153 3.39 -15.60 12.89
C PRO A 153 4.08 -14.27 12.63
N ASN A 154 5.37 -14.29 12.33
CA ASN A 154 6.19 -13.09 12.14
C ASN A 154 6.36 -12.76 10.65
N ALA A 155 6.64 -11.50 10.37
CA ALA A 155 7.10 -11.09 9.06
C ALA A 155 8.51 -11.64 8.78
N ARG A 156 8.83 -11.87 7.51
CA ARG A 156 10.12 -12.40 7.11
C ARG A 156 10.71 -11.64 5.93
N CYS A 157 11.99 -11.36 6.01
CA CYS A 157 12.77 -10.78 4.93
C CYS A 157 13.64 -11.83 4.26
N TYR A 158 13.70 -11.78 2.93
CA TYR A 158 14.57 -12.60 2.08
C TYR A 158 15.47 -11.68 1.26
N LEU A 159 16.77 -11.76 1.47
CA LEU A 159 17.79 -11.04 0.70
C LEU A 159 18.33 -11.93 -0.41
N LYS A 160 18.43 -11.38 -1.62
CA LYS A 160 18.72 -12.12 -2.85
C LYS A 160 19.94 -11.56 -3.56
N ASP A 161 20.83 -12.45 -4.00
CA ASP A 161 21.99 -12.10 -4.84
C ASP A 161 21.68 -12.07 -6.34
N ARG A 162 20.47 -12.47 -6.73
CA ARG A 162 19.99 -12.48 -8.12
C ARG A 162 18.61 -11.84 -8.23
N ILE A 163 18.43 -11.03 -9.25
CA ILE A 163 17.12 -10.44 -9.58
C ILE A 163 16.31 -11.51 -10.32
N LYS A 164 15.24 -11.99 -9.70
CA LYS A 164 14.30 -12.94 -10.31
C LYS A 164 13.09 -12.23 -10.91
N PRO A 165 12.41 -12.81 -11.90
CA PRO A 165 11.19 -12.25 -12.46
C PRO A 165 10.12 -12.01 -11.39
N PRO A 166 9.37 -10.91 -11.46
CA PRO A 166 8.27 -10.63 -10.54
C PRO A 166 7.11 -11.60 -10.76
N ARG A 167 6.49 -12.05 -9.68
CA ARG A 167 5.26 -12.88 -9.69
C ARG A 167 4.24 -12.25 -8.76
N THR A 168 3.01 -12.10 -9.20
CA THR A 168 1.93 -11.58 -8.35
C THR A 168 1.66 -12.53 -7.19
N LYS A 169 1.81 -12.02 -5.97
CA LYS A 169 1.63 -12.78 -4.73
C LYS A 169 1.24 -11.85 -3.58
N PRO A 170 0.02 -12.00 -2.99
CA PRO A 170 -0.50 -11.08 -1.97
C PRO A 170 0.32 -11.04 -0.69
N CYS A 171 1.08 -12.11 -0.40
CA CYS A 171 1.94 -12.16 0.80
C CYS A 171 2.98 -11.06 0.85
N CYS A 172 3.36 -10.53 -0.32
CA CYS A 172 4.74 -10.11 -0.45
C CYS A 172 4.87 -8.68 -0.95
N ILE A 173 5.98 -8.07 -0.57
CA ILE A 173 6.49 -6.85 -1.17
C ILE A 173 7.92 -7.15 -1.57
N SER A 174 8.28 -6.82 -2.78
CA SER A 174 9.63 -7.03 -3.30
C SER A 174 10.26 -5.73 -3.79
N GLY A 175 11.55 -5.76 -4.04
CA GLY A 175 12.24 -4.68 -4.71
C GLY A 175 13.61 -5.11 -5.22
N VAL A 176 14.17 -4.23 -6.04
CA VAL A 176 15.50 -4.39 -6.62
C VAL A 176 16.38 -3.26 -6.11
N VAL A 177 17.60 -3.59 -5.69
CA VAL A 177 18.65 -2.65 -5.30
C VAL A 177 19.69 -2.64 -6.41
N ARG A 178 20.09 -1.44 -6.83
CA ARG A 178 21.07 -1.21 -7.89
C ARG A 178 22.48 -1.14 -7.35
#